data_7d569adb5e69468f36ceb51347ce79ba
#
_entry.id   7d569adb5e69468f36ceb51347ce79ba
#
_cell.length_a   1.000
_cell.length_b   1.000
_cell.length_c   1.000
_cell.angle_alpha   90.00
_cell.angle_beta   90.00
_cell.angle_gamma   90.00
#
_symmetry.space_group_name_H-M   'P 1'
#
loop_
_entity.id
_entity.type
_entity.pdbx_description
1 polymer ?
#
loop_
_entity_poly.entity_id
_entity_poly.type
_entity_poly.pdbx_seq_one_letter_code
_entity_poly.pdbx_strand_id
1 'polypeptide(L)'
;MSASVNAEISTTNTKWRNMNILSYNQFDRERLNDMCKVTNAMRAMVATSGGCDLLKGKILNNVFFEPSTRTMCSFETAMQRLGGTTVRILPSYSSSKKGETLQDTLRCLECYGDITVLRHPEKGSVPGVAKYLKKPLLNAGDGVGEHPTQALLDFYTIQNEMDGKVDGLTIVLLGDLKNGRTVHSLARLLMNYDVKLRFVSPESLKMPEYIKEEVQKKLEFTEHENLSDVLKEADVLYVTRVQKERFENEEDYLKVKGTFDINKATLSIAKENMIIMHPLPRVGEIHEDVDSDPRAAYFRQMENGMYVRMSLLALCLKGRGDD
;
A
#
# COMPACT_ATOMS: atom_id res chain seq x y z
N MET A 1 10.62 -7.45 -24.71
CA MET A 1 9.80 -6.84 -23.66
C MET A 1 10.29 -7.15 -22.26
N SER A 2 10.66 -8.38 -21.90
CA SER A 2 11.40 -8.64 -20.65
C SER A 2 12.76 -7.90 -20.60
N ALA A 3 13.35 -7.61 -21.75
CA ALA A 3 14.62 -6.90 -21.84
C ALA A 3 14.56 -5.45 -21.34
N SER A 4 13.46 -4.71 -21.59
CA SER A 4 13.30 -3.33 -21.10
C SER A 4 13.11 -3.31 -19.56
N VAL A 5 12.31 -4.22 -19.03
CA VAL A 5 12.14 -4.36 -17.57
C VAL A 5 13.44 -4.79 -16.89
N ASN A 6 14.17 -5.75 -17.49
CA ASN A 6 15.49 -6.16 -16.99
C ASN A 6 16.49 -5.01 -16.99
N ALA A 7 16.47 -4.15 -18.03
CA ALA A 7 17.33 -2.97 -18.09
C ALA A 7 17.04 -2.03 -16.93
N GLU A 8 15.77 -1.73 -16.64
CA GLU A 8 15.41 -0.88 -15.50
C GLU A 8 15.81 -1.50 -14.15
N ILE A 9 15.63 -2.81 -13.96
CA ILE A 9 16.06 -3.51 -12.76
C ILE A 9 17.59 -3.44 -12.60
N SER A 10 18.35 -3.60 -13.68
CA SER A 10 19.82 -3.58 -13.64
C SER A 10 20.40 -2.18 -13.39
N THR A 11 19.63 -1.13 -13.66
CA THR A 11 20.02 0.27 -13.45
C THR A 11 19.55 0.84 -12.11
N THR A 12 18.97 0.03 -11.23
CA THR A 12 18.63 0.49 -9.87
C THR A 12 19.88 0.86 -9.08
N ASN A 13 19.80 1.96 -8.38
CA ASN A 13 20.92 2.47 -7.58
C ASN A 13 21.06 1.74 -6.24
N THR A 14 19.93 1.27 -5.71
CA THR A 14 19.85 0.65 -4.40
C THR A 14 19.85 -0.88 -4.46
N LYS A 15 20.21 -1.53 -3.35
CA LYS A 15 20.23 -2.98 -3.24
C LYS A 15 18.82 -3.50 -2.95
N TRP A 16 18.39 -4.49 -3.73
CA TRP A 16 17.05 -5.06 -3.66
C TRP A 16 17.03 -6.59 -3.53
N ARG A 17 18.04 -7.25 -4.11
CA ARG A 17 18.05 -8.73 -4.16
C ARG A 17 18.06 -9.32 -2.75
N ASN A 18 17.15 -10.26 -2.51
CA ASN A 18 16.93 -10.90 -1.21
C ASN A 18 16.49 -9.94 -0.09
N MET A 19 16.06 -8.73 -0.43
CA MET A 19 15.56 -7.78 0.55
C MET A 19 14.18 -8.22 1.07
N ASN A 20 14.00 -8.18 2.39
CA ASN A 20 12.69 -8.25 3.02
C ASN A 20 11.99 -6.90 2.94
N ILE A 21 10.69 -6.87 2.63
CA ILE A 21 9.86 -5.66 2.65
C ILE A 21 8.96 -5.71 3.89
N LEU A 22 9.41 -5.15 4.99
CA LEU A 22 8.77 -5.29 6.31
C LEU A 22 8.12 -4.01 6.81
N SER A 23 8.70 -2.85 6.47
CA SER A 23 8.30 -1.55 6.99
C SER A 23 8.53 -0.44 5.97
N TYR A 24 7.72 0.65 6.05
CA TYR A 24 7.93 1.88 5.26
C TYR A 24 9.32 2.50 5.51
N ASN A 25 9.92 2.31 6.68
CA ASN A 25 11.22 2.86 7.06
C ASN A 25 12.38 2.41 6.15
N GLN A 26 12.17 1.34 5.37
CA GLN A 26 13.17 0.81 4.44
C GLN A 26 13.24 1.62 3.14
N PHE A 27 12.33 2.60 2.96
CA PHE A 27 12.16 3.34 1.72
C PHE A 27 12.51 4.81 1.89
N ASP A 28 13.73 5.16 1.50
CA ASP A 28 14.14 6.53 1.26
C ASP A 28 13.73 6.98 -0.16
N ARG A 29 14.01 8.22 -0.50
CA ARG A 29 13.66 8.81 -1.79
C ARG A 29 14.31 8.07 -2.97
N GLU A 30 15.55 7.60 -2.82
CA GLU A 30 16.27 6.90 -3.86
C GLU A 30 15.62 5.53 -4.15
N ARG A 31 15.32 4.77 -3.10
CA ARG A 31 14.64 3.46 -3.22
C ARG A 31 13.21 3.59 -3.77
N LEU A 32 12.49 4.65 -3.39
CA LEU A 32 11.19 4.96 -3.97
C LEU A 32 11.30 5.26 -5.48
N ASN A 33 12.29 6.02 -5.90
CA ASN A 33 12.54 6.32 -7.31
C ASN A 33 12.88 5.05 -8.11
N ASP A 34 13.73 4.17 -7.58
CA ASP A 34 14.04 2.88 -8.20
C ASP A 34 12.76 2.04 -8.39
N MET A 35 11.97 1.91 -7.33
CA MET A 35 10.69 1.19 -7.40
C MET A 35 9.77 1.79 -8.46
N CYS A 36 9.62 3.10 -8.50
CA CYS A 36 8.73 3.78 -9.46
C CYS A 36 9.18 3.59 -10.91
N LYS A 37 10.48 3.68 -11.20
CA LYS A 37 11.04 3.39 -12.53
C LYS A 37 10.67 1.98 -12.99
N VAL A 38 10.93 0.99 -12.15
CA VAL A 38 10.60 -0.41 -12.47
C VAL A 38 9.09 -0.59 -12.61
N THR A 39 8.28 0.10 -11.78
CA THR A 39 6.82 0.04 -11.87
C THR A 39 6.29 0.62 -13.18
N ASN A 40 6.86 1.71 -13.67
CA ASN A 40 6.51 2.28 -14.98
C ASN A 40 6.82 1.28 -16.11
N ALA A 41 7.96 0.60 -16.06
CA ALA A 41 8.32 -0.44 -17.02
C ALA A 41 7.36 -1.64 -16.97
N MET A 42 6.94 -2.05 -15.75
CA MET A 42 5.93 -3.11 -15.57
C MET A 42 4.59 -2.72 -16.18
N ARG A 43 4.13 -1.49 -15.93
CA ARG A 43 2.88 -0.96 -16.50
C ARG A 43 2.92 -0.95 -18.03
N ALA A 44 4.00 -0.42 -18.61
CA ALA A 44 4.19 -0.38 -20.06
C ALA A 44 4.24 -1.81 -20.68
N MET A 45 4.93 -2.72 -20.02
CA MET A 45 5.01 -4.12 -20.45
C MET A 45 3.64 -4.81 -20.40
N VAL A 46 2.86 -4.62 -19.33
CA VAL A 46 1.51 -5.21 -19.24
C VAL A 46 0.58 -4.62 -20.30
N ALA A 47 0.62 -3.31 -20.55
CA ALA A 47 -0.19 -2.66 -21.57
C ALA A 47 0.10 -3.20 -22.99
N THR A 48 1.34 -3.62 -23.27
CA THR A 48 1.76 -4.07 -24.61
C THR A 48 1.66 -5.58 -24.82
N SER A 49 1.89 -6.39 -23.77
CA SER A 49 2.02 -7.86 -23.88
C SER A 49 1.24 -8.65 -22.86
N GLY A 50 0.56 -7.99 -21.93
CA GLY A 50 -0.18 -8.66 -20.85
C GLY A 50 0.70 -9.27 -19.75
N GLY A 51 1.96 -9.58 -20.02
CA GLY A 51 2.90 -10.20 -19.10
C GLY A 51 4.22 -10.57 -19.76
N CYS A 52 5.11 -11.22 -19.00
CA CYS A 52 6.42 -11.68 -19.47
C CYS A 52 6.93 -12.89 -18.69
N ASP A 53 8.04 -13.49 -19.09
CA ASP A 53 8.69 -14.66 -18.47
C ASP A 53 9.82 -14.27 -17.49
N LEU A 54 9.82 -13.05 -16.93
CA LEU A 54 10.90 -12.54 -16.09
C LEU A 54 11.16 -13.43 -14.87
N LEU A 55 10.10 -13.94 -14.23
CA LEU A 55 10.14 -14.82 -13.06
C LEU A 55 9.72 -16.26 -13.38
N LYS A 56 9.87 -16.70 -14.63
CA LYS A 56 9.61 -18.08 -15.03
C LYS A 56 10.38 -19.07 -14.14
N GLY A 57 9.68 -20.08 -13.63
CA GLY A 57 10.21 -21.07 -12.70
C GLY A 57 10.33 -20.62 -11.24
N LYS A 58 9.95 -19.36 -10.93
CA LYS A 58 9.87 -18.85 -9.55
C LYS A 58 8.50 -19.11 -8.94
N ILE A 59 8.48 -19.36 -7.64
CA ILE A 59 7.29 -19.69 -6.86
C ILE A 59 7.10 -18.67 -5.73
N LEU A 60 5.90 -18.07 -5.68
CA LEU A 60 5.44 -17.21 -4.60
C LEU A 60 4.64 -18.03 -3.58
N ASN A 61 5.06 -18.04 -2.32
CA ASN A 61 4.22 -18.46 -1.20
C ASN A 61 3.32 -17.29 -0.78
N ASN A 62 2.02 -17.38 -1.06
CA ASN A 62 1.05 -16.33 -0.77
C ASN A 62 0.22 -16.70 0.47
N VAL A 63 0.68 -16.26 1.66
CA VAL A 63 0.27 -16.74 2.98
C VAL A 63 -0.58 -15.70 3.69
N PHE A 64 -1.87 -15.98 3.88
CA PHE A 64 -2.84 -15.03 4.45
C PHE A 64 -3.58 -15.64 5.63
N PHE A 65 -3.19 -15.26 6.84
CA PHE A 65 -3.89 -15.63 8.09
C PHE A 65 -5.03 -14.69 8.43
N GLU A 66 -5.14 -13.54 7.76
CA GLU A 66 -6.25 -12.61 7.82
C GLU A 66 -6.86 -12.45 6.42
N PRO A 67 -8.22 -12.49 6.26
CA PRO A 67 -8.86 -12.36 4.95
C PRO A 67 -8.50 -11.04 4.24
N SER A 68 -8.09 -11.13 2.99
CA SER A 68 -7.81 -9.96 2.14
C SER A 68 -7.85 -10.30 0.66
N THR A 69 -9.03 -10.22 0.05
CA THR A 69 -9.23 -10.57 -1.36
C THR A 69 -8.33 -9.75 -2.28
N ARG A 70 -8.36 -8.42 -2.16
CA ARG A 70 -7.62 -7.51 -3.05
C ARG A 70 -6.11 -7.73 -2.99
N THR A 71 -5.54 -7.74 -1.79
CA THR A 71 -4.07 -7.88 -1.62
C THR A 71 -3.60 -9.25 -2.10
N MET A 72 -4.31 -10.32 -1.73
CA MET A 72 -3.98 -11.68 -2.14
C MET A 72 -4.03 -11.84 -3.66
N CYS A 73 -5.15 -11.47 -4.30
CA CYS A 73 -5.30 -11.57 -5.75
C CYS A 73 -4.29 -10.69 -6.50
N SER A 74 -3.99 -9.49 -5.98
CA SER A 74 -3.03 -8.59 -6.60
C SER A 74 -1.59 -9.17 -6.62
N PHE A 75 -1.13 -9.78 -5.52
CA PHE A 75 0.18 -10.46 -5.50
C PHE A 75 0.22 -11.68 -6.41
N GLU A 76 -0.85 -12.47 -6.42
CA GLU A 76 -0.96 -13.62 -7.30
C GLU A 76 -0.93 -13.21 -8.77
N THR A 77 -1.76 -12.25 -9.17
CA THR A 77 -1.78 -11.71 -10.52
C THR A 77 -0.43 -11.12 -10.90
N ALA A 78 0.22 -10.39 -9.99
CA ALA A 78 1.56 -9.84 -10.19
C ALA A 78 2.58 -10.94 -10.51
N MET A 79 2.59 -12.03 -9.74
CA MET A 79 3.50 -13.15 -9.96
C MET A 79 3.23 -13.87 -11.30
N GLN A 80 1.95 -14.10 -11.63
CA GLN A 80 1.54 -14.74 -12.88
C GLN A 80 1.91 -13.90 -14.11
N ARG A 81 1.72 -12.56 -14.06
CA ARG A 81 2.12 -11.67 -15.16
C ARG A 81 3.62 -11.62 -15.39
N LEU A 82 4.41 -12.00 -14.40
CA LEU A 82 5.87 -12.14 -14.50
C LEU A 82 6.32 -13.56 -14.91
N GLY A 83 5.37 -14.47 -15.22
CA GLY A 83 5.65 -15.84 -15.62
C GLY A 83 5.95 -16.81 -14.49
N GLY A 84 5.82 -16.38 -13.23
CA GLY A 84 5.97 -17.24 -12.07
C GLY A 84 4.67 -17.95 -11.68
N THR A 85 4.72 -18.75 -10.64
CA THR A 85 3.58 -19.50 -10.08
C THR A 85 3.34 -19.13 -8.62
N THR A 86 2.15 -19.44 -8.09
CA THR A 86 1.77 -19.08 -6.73
C THR A 86 1.20 -20.29 -5.99
N VAL A 87 1.64 -20.48 -4.75
CA VAL A 87 1.06 -21.40 -3.78
C VAL A 87 0.30 -20.58 -2.75
N ARG A 88 -1.02 -20.76 -2.66
CA ARG A 88 -1.87 -20.09 -1.67
C ARG A 88 -1.95 -20.89 -0.38
N ILE A 89 -1.77 -20.19 0.74
CA ILE A 89 -1.98 -20.75 2.07
C ILE A 89 -3.03 -19.91 2.80
N LEU A 90 -4.13 -20.56 3.18
CA LEU A 90 -5.22 -19.98 3.96
C LEU A 90 -5.34 -20.67 5.31
N PRO A 91 -5.77 -19.97 6.39
CA PRO A 91 -5.82 -20.51 7.74
C PRO A 91 -6.69 -21.78 7.87
N SER A 92 -7.79 -21.82 7.11
CA SER A 92 -8.74 -22.94 7.14
C SER A 92 -8.13 -24.30 6.77
N TYR A 93 -7.01 -24.29 6.05
CA TYR A 93 -6.32 -25.48 5.56
C TYR A 93 -4.89 -25.60 6.12
N SER A 94 -4.49 -24.74 7.07
CA SER A 94 -3.14 -24.71 7.61
C SER A 94 -2.94 -25.68 8.78
N SER A 95 -1.73 -26.25 8.87
CA SER A 95 -1.26 -27.06 9.99
C SER A 95 -1.18 -26.28 11.32
N SER A 96 -1.30 -24.96 11.30
CA SER A 96 -1.38 -24.10 12.50
C SER A 96 -2.51 -24.54 13.45
N LYS A 97 -3.58 -25.16 12.92
CA LYS A 97 -4.63 -25.80 13.73
C LYS A 97 -4.13 -26.97 14.59
N LYS A 98 -2.97 -27.53 14.28
CA LYS A 98 -2.32 -28.62 15.03
C LYS A 98 -1.28 -28.12 16.03
N GLY A 99 -1.17 -26.77 16.21
CA GLY A 99 -0.18 -26.15 17.12
C GLY A 99 1.18 -25.86 16.48
N GLU A 100 1.30 -25.94 15.14
CA GLU A 100 2.51 -25.53 14.44
C GLU A 100 2.76 -24.02 14.60
N THR A 101 3.99 -23.63 14.90
CA THR A 101 4.37 -22.23 15.02
C THR A 101 4.39 -21.52 13.67
N LEU A 102 4.13 -20.20 13.64
CA LEU A 102 4.27 -19.39 12.42
C LEU A 102 5.68 -19.52 11.83
N GLN A 103 6.70 -19.56 12.69
CA GLN A 103 8.11 -19.73 12.29
C GLN A 103 8.32 -21.05 11.54
N ASP A 104 7.83 -22.17 12.06
CA ASP A 104 8.04 -23.47 11.42
C ASP A 104 7.24 -23.59 10.13
N THR A 105 5.99 -23.09 10.12
CA THR A 105 5.19 -23.01 8.89
C THR A 105 5.94 -22.27 7.78
N LEU A 106 6.48 -21.08 8.05
CA LEU A 106 7.15 -20.29 7.02
C LEU A 106 8.50 -20.88 6.61
N ARG A 107 9.25 -21.50 7.52
CA ARG A 107 10.49 -22.20 7.19
C ARG A 107 10.23 -23.42 6.29
N CYS A 108 9.13 -24.14 6.52
CA CYS A 108 8.71 -25.22 5.61
C CYS A 108 8.35 -24.68 4.22
N LEU A 109 7.54 -23.61 4.16
CA LEU A 109 7.13 -22.99 2.91
C LEU A 109 8.33 -22.40 2.14
N GLU A 110 9.34 -21.86 2.83
CA GLU A 110 10.58 -21.40 2.23
C GLU A 110 11.33 -22.49 1.45
N CYS A 111 11.20 -23.78 1.85
CA CYS A 111 11.78 -24.89 1.10
C CYS A 111 11.12 -25.06 -0.27
N TYR A 112 9.87 -24.66 -0.43
CA TYR A 112 9.09 -24.87 -1.65
C TYR A 112 9.02 -23.63 -2.57
N GLY A 113 9.07 -22.43 -2.01
CA GLY A 113 8.98 -21.20 -2.77
C GLY A 113 10.28 -20.38 -2.78
N ASP A 114 10.31 -19.35 -3.62
CA ASP A 114 11.45 -18.43 -3.77
C ASP A 114 11.26 -17.13 -3.00
N ILE A 115 10.02 -16.75 -2.74
CA ILE A 115 9.61 -15.51 -2.04
C ILE A 115 8.30 -15.77 -1.31
N THR A 116 8.13 -15.13 -0.15
CA THR A 116 6.92 -15.27 0.66
C THR A 116 6.25 -13.92 0.86
N VAL A 117 4.94 -13.85 0.67
CA VAL A 117 4.07 -12.75 1.08
C VAL A 117 3.27 -13.22 2.29
N LEU A 118 3.34 -12.49 3.38
CA LEU A 118 2.66 -12.83 4.63
C LEU A 118 1.70 -11.72 5.05
N ARG A 119 0.45 -12.10 5.35
CA ARG A 119 -0.51 -11.28 6.08
C ARG A 119 -0.94 -11.98 7.35
N HIS A 120 -0.83 -11.32 8.51
CA HIS A 120 -1.12 -11.89 9.81
C HIS A 120 -1.93 -10.92 10.69
N PRO A 121 -2.86 -11.38 11.55
CA PRO A 121 -3.66 -10.50 12.41
C PRO A 121 -2.88 -9.87 13.56
N GLU A 122 -1.77 -10.47 13.98
CA GLU A 122 -0.98 -10.02 15.13
C GLU A 122 0.09 -9.01 14.71
N LYS A 123 0.11 -7.86 15.40
CA LYS A 123 1.11 -6.80 15.20
C LYS A 123 2.52 -7.29 15.49
N GLY A 124 3.46 -7.01 14.58
CA GLY A 124 4.87 -7.37 14.73
C GLY A 124 5.20 -8.82 14.35
N SER A 125 4.20 -9.64 14.03
CA SER A 125 4.43 -11.04 13.64
C SER A 125 5.27 -11.19 12.38
N VAL A 126 5.07 -10.34 11.36
CA VAL A 126 5.80 -10.41 10.09
C VAL A 126 7.27 -10.04 10.28
N PRO A 127 7.65 -8.88 10.85
CA PRO A 127 9.06 -8.61 11.13
C PRO A 127 9.66 -9.58 12.15
N GLY A 128 8.88 -10.07 13.11
CA GLY A 128 9.33 -11.04 14.12
C GLY A 128 9.80 -12.36 13.53
N VAL A 129 9.15 -12.84 12.47
CA VAL A 129 9.51 -14.10 11.83
C VAL A 129 10.57 -13.95 10.73
N ALA A 130 10.74 -12.77 10.17
CA ALA A 130 11.67 -12.49 9.06
C ALA A 130 13.11 -12.93 9.37
N LYS A 131 13.57 -12.78 10.62
CA LYS A 131 14.93 -13.16 11.05
C LYS A 131 15.24 -14.66 10.96
N TYR A 132 14.23 -15.51 10.83
CA TYR A 132 14.38 -16.96 10.72
C TYR A 132 14.38 -17.45 9.27
N LEU A 133 14.09 -16.56 8.32
CA LEU A 133 13.99 -16.87 6.89
C LEU A 133 15.25 -16.44 6.14
N LYS A 134 15.60 -17.18 5.10
CA LYS A 134 16.73 -16.89 4.20
C LYS A 134 16.29 -16.26 2.88
N LYS A 135 15.02 -16.45 2.51
CA LYS A 135 14.43 -15.93 1.28
C LYS A 135 13.58 -14.72 1.58
N PRO A 136 13.32 -13.83 0.60
CA PRO A 136 12.58 -12.59 0.81
C PRO A 136 11.18 -12.81 1.39
N LEU A 137 10.84 -11.98 2.38
CA LEU A 137 9.52 -11.90 3.00
C LEU A 137 8.93 -10.50 2.78
N LEU A 138 7.71 -10.44 2.24
CA LEU A 138 6.96 -9.21 2.03
C LEU A 138 5.78 -9.14 3.01
N ASN A 139 5.70 -8.03 3.74
CA ASN A 139 4.61 -7.74 4.67
C ASN A 139 3.38 -7.24 3.91
N ALA A 140 2.32 -8.05 3.88
CA ALA A 140 1.01 -7.71 3.32
C ALA A 140 -0.01 -7.24 4.38
N GLY A 141 0.48 -6.90 5.56
CA GLY A 141 -0.28 -6.40 6.71
C GLY A 141 -0.11 -7.26 7.96
N ASP A 142 0.23 -6.65 9.08
CA ASP A 142 0.39 -7.28 10.39
C ASP A 142 -0.54 -6.64 11.44
N GLY A 143 -1.81 -6.98 11.38
CA GLY A 143 -2.84 -6.49 12.29
C GLY A 143 -2.99 -4.95 12.24
N VAL A 144 -2.81 -4.30 13.40
CA VAL A 144 -2.80 -2.83 13.52
C VAL A 144 -1.42 -2.21 13.27
N GLY A 145 -0.41 -3.02 12.91
CA GLY A 145 0.94 -2.58 12.61
C GLY A 145 1.04 -1.88 11.25
N GLU A 146 1.86 -2.42 10.36
CA GLU A 146 2.13 -1.80 9.06
C GLU A 146 1.52 -2.57 7.89
N HIS A 147 1.36 -1.87 6.79
CA HIS A 147 1.09 -2.45 5.48
C HIS A 147 1.95 -1.73 4.43
N PRO A 148 3.27 -2.01 4.40
CA PRO A 148 4.20 -1.23 3.58
C PRO A 148 3.85 -1.26 2.10
N THR A 149 3.39 -2.39 1.57
CA THR A 149 3.03 -2.46 0.14
C THR A 149 1.80 -1.63 -0.22
N GLN A 150 0.93 -1.29 0.76
CA GLN A 150 -0.15 -0.33 0.56
C GLN A 150 0.41 1.09 0.48
N ALA A 151 1.25 1.51 1.41
CA ALA A 151 1.86 2.83 1.36
C ALA A 151 2.66 3.06 0.06
N LEU A 152 3.36 2.02 -0.43
CA LEU A 152 4.12 2.08 -1.69
C LEU A 152 3.23 2.26 -2.92
N LEU A 153 2.11 1.52 -2.99
CA LEU A 153 1.18 1.68 -4.11
C LEU A 153 0.42 3.01 -4.06
N ASP A 154 0.12 3.50 -2.86
CA ASP A 154 -0.52 4.80 -2.66
C ASP A 154 0.43 5.92 -3.10
N PHE A 155 1.70 5.84 -2.68
CA PHE A 155 2.75 6.76 -3.11
C PHE A 155 2.94 6.74 -4.64
N TYR A 156 3.08 5.54 -5.23
CA TYR A 156 3.21 5.42 -6.69
C TYR A 156 2.01 6.01 -7.42
N THR A 157 0.79 5.82 -6.88
CA THR A 157 -0.41 6.39 -7.47
C THR A 157 -0.36 7.92 -7.44
N ILE A 158 0.01 8.52 -6.31
CA ILE A 158 0.20 9.97 -6.22
C ILE A 158 1.22 10.44 -7.27
N GLN A 159 2.40 9.82 -7.30
CA GLN A 159 3.45 10.20 -8.25
C GLN A 159 2.99 10.07 -9.71
N ASN A 160 2.32 8.96 -10.06
CA ASN A 160 1.88 8.71 -11.43
C ASN A 160 0.74 9.65 -11.87
N GLU A 161 -0.22 9.93 -11.00
CA GLU A 161 -1.37 10.82 -11.30
C GLU A 161 -0.96 12.30 -11.29
N MET A 162 0.16 12.65 -10.66
CA MET A 162 0.71 14.00 -10.57
C MET A 162 1.93 14.21 -11.50
N ASP A 163 2.02 13.47 -12.59
CA ASP A 163 3.09 13.58 -13.62
C ASP A 163 4.51 13.55 -13.03
N GLY A 164 4.72 12.73 -12.00
CA GLY A 164 6.00 12.56 -11.33
C GLY A 164 6.30 13.61 -10.25
N LYS A 165 5.46 14.61 -10.07
CA LYS A 165 5.63 15.69 -9.08
C LYS A 165 4.99 15.29 -7.76
N VAL A 166 5.80 15.19 -6.72
CA VAL A 166 5.32 14.94 -5.35
C VAL A 166 5.61 16.12 -4.44
N ASP A 167 6.80 16.73 -4.58
CA ASP A 167 7.16 17.91 -3.81
C ASP A 167 6.21 19.09 -4.12
N GLY A 168 5.80 19.80 -3.08
CA GLY A 168 4.90 20.94 -3.15
C GLY A 168 3.40 20.59 -3.10
N LEU A 169 3.03 19.29 -3.10
CA LEU A 169 1.63 18.89 -3.05
C LEU A 169 1.01 19.12 -1.66
N THR A 170 -0.26 19.49 -1.68
CA THR A 170 -1.14 19.48 -0.49
C THR A 170 -1.96 18.19 -0.50
N ILE A 171 -1.72 17.33 0.49
CA ILE A 171 -2.33 16.00 0.60
C ILE A 171 -3.27 15.99 1.80
N VAL A 172 -4.55 15.80 1.54
CA VAL A 172 -5.60 15.67 2.56
C VAL A 172 -5.80 14.19 2.88
N LEU A 173 -5.60 13.82 4.15
CA LEU A 173 -5.95 12.50 4.69
C LEU A 173 -7.26 12.64 5.44
N LEU A 174 -8.32 11.97 4.97
CA LEU A 174 -9.69 12.14 5.44
C LEU A 174 -10.27 10.84 6.00
N GLY A 175 -10.91 10.90 7.15
CA GLY A 175 -11.72 9.81 7.71
C GLY A 175 -11.24 9.28 9.05
N ASP A 176 -11.12 7.96 9.19
CA ASP A 176 -10.60 7.32 10.41
C ASP A 176 -9.06 7.35 10.42
N LEU A 177 -8.51 8.46 10.95
CA LEU A 177 -7.06 8.63 11.06
C LEU A 177 -6.47 7.96 12.29
N LYS A 178 -7.30 7.65 13.30
CA LYS A 178 -6.86 6.98 14.52
C LYS A 178 -6.50 5.52 14.28
N ASN A 179 -7.35 4.78 13.57
CA ASN A 179 -7.21 3.33 13.37
C ASN A 179 -6.65 2.99 11.97
N GLY A 180 -6.48 4.00 11.11
CA GLY A 180 -6.10 3.85 9.71
C GLY A 180 -4.60 3.58 9.50
N ARG A 181 -4.15 2.31 9.63
CA ARG A 181 -2.74 1.97 9.36
C ARG A 181 -2.24 2.42 7.98
N THR A 182 -3.12 2.52 6.98
CA THR A 182 -2.77 2.98 5.62
C THR A 182 -2.35 4.44 5.62
N VAL A 183 -3.11 5.31 6.28
CA VAL A 183 -2.78 6.74 6.41
C VAL A 183 -1.54 6.96 7.29
N HIS A 184 -1.34 6.13 8.33
CA HIS A 184 -0.12 6.21 9.16
C HIS A 184 1.13 5.90 8.35
N SER A 185 1.12 4.81 7.58
CA SER A 185 2.26 4.41 6.75
C SER A 185 2.49 5.39 5.60
N LEU A 186 1.42 5.90 4.98
CA LEU A 186 1.52 6.90 3.90
C LEU A 186 2.09 8.22 4.41
N ALA A 187 1.57 8.77 5.51
CA ALA A 187 2.06 10.02 6.09
C ALA A 187 3.57 9.97 6.39
N ARG A 188 4.02 8.84 6.94
CA ARG A 188 5.44 8.62 7.24
C ARG A 188 6.29 8.45 5.98
N LEU A 189 5.78 7.75 4.96
CA LEU A 189 6.50 7.59 3.69
C LEU A 189 6.68 8.93 2.98
N LEU A 190 5.67 9.80 3.06
CA LEU A 190 5.68 11.15 2.49
C LEU A 190 6.71 12.07 3.16
N MET A 191 7.22 11.74 4.35
CA MET A 191 8.34 12.46 5.01
C MET A 191 9.64 12.45 4.19
N ASN A 192 9.72 11.69 3.10
CA ASN A 192 10.81 11.74 2.13
C ASN A 192 10.68 12.87 1.12
N TYR A 193 9.57 13.62 1.12
CA TYR A 193 9.23 14.67 0.15
C TYR A 193 8.83 15.96 0.87
N ASP A 194 8.83 17.07 0.16
CA ASP A 194 8.34 18.35 0.65
C ASP A 194 6.83 18.48 0.31
N VAL A 195 5.97 18.02 1.21
CA VAL A 195 4.52 18.05 1.05
C VAL A 195 3.85 18.70 2.25
N LYS A 196 2.64 19.22 2.05
CA LYS A 196 1.78 19.73 3.12
C LYS A 196 0.71 18.71 3.43
N LEU A 197 0.60 18.28 4.68
CA LEU A 197 -0.43 17.36 5.11
C LEU A 197 -1.61 18.10 5.76
N ARG A 198 -2.82 17.66 5.44
CA ARG A 198 -4.06 18.13 6.07
C ARG A 198 -4.79 16.91 6.62
N PHE A 199 -4.87 16.82 7.93
CA PHE A 199 -5.57 15.74 8.62
C PHE A 199 -7.01 16.18 8.88
N VAL A 200 -7.97 15.49 8.27
CA VAL A 200 -9.40 15.81 8.41
C VAL A 200 -10.12 14.62 9.02
N SER A 201 -10.62 14.79 10.24
CA SER A 201 -11.30 13.71 10.98
C SER A 201 -12.17 14.26 12.08
N PRO A 202 -13.20 13.51 12.54
CA PRO A 202 -13.86 13.82 13.79
C PRO A 202 -12.86 13.80 14.96
N GLU A 203 -13.15 14.54 16.04
CA GLU A 203 -12.30 14.62 17.23
C GLU A 203 -11.88 13.24 17.76
N SER A 204 -12.82 12.29 17.82
CA SER A 204 -12.57 10.93 18.33
C SER A 204 -11.69 10.06 17.42
N LEU A 205 -11.47 10.46 16.17
CA LEU A 205 -10.74 9.71 15.15
C LEU A 205 -9.49 10.45 14.65
N LYS A 206 -8.99 11.43 15.39
CA LYS A 206 -7.77 12.18 15.05
C LYS A 206 -6.54 11.30 14.90
N MET A 207 -5.60 11.78 14.11
CA MET A 207 -4.29 11.17 13.94
C MET A 207 -3.62 11.00 15.31
N PRO A 208 -3.10 9.80 15.64
CA PRO A 208 -2.41 9.57 16.92
C PRO A 208 -1.23 10.51 17.13
N GLU A 209 -1.03 10.95 18.36
CA GLU A 209 0.00 11.92 18.73
C GLU A 209 1.40 11.46 18.30
N TYR A 210 1.74 10.19 18.54
CA TYR A 210 3.05 9.66 18.14
C TYR A 210 3.33 9.71 16.63
N ILE A 211 2.28 9.69 15.76
CA ILE A 211 2.41 9.90 14.32
C ILE A 211 2.68 11.38 14.03
N LYS A 212 1.92 12.27 14.69
CA LYS A 212 2.08 13.73 14.51
C LYS A 212 3.46 14.20 14.95
N GLU A 213 3.96 13.72 16.08
CA GLU A 213 5.31 13.99 16.57
C GLU A 213 6.41 13.53 15.60
N GLU A 214 6.21 12.41 14.90
CA GLU A 214 7.14 11.96 13.87
C GLU A 214 7.06 12.86 12.63
N VAL A 215 5.85 13.10 12.13
CA VAL A 215 5.60 13.86 10.89
C VAL A 215 6.10 15.31 11.02
N GLN A 216 5.82 15.99 12.13
CA GLN A 216 6.20 17.41 12.33
C GLN A 216 7.72 17.65 12.33
N LYS A 217 8.55 16.59 12.47
CA LYS A 217 9.99 16.71 12.37
C LYS A 217 10.47 17.08 10.94
N LYS A 218 9.62 16.83 9.94
CA LYS A 218 9.99 17.00 8.53
C LYS A 218 8.92 17.68 7.67
N LEU A 219 7.65 17.64 8.07
CA LEU A 219 6.54 18.13 7.27
C LEU A 219 5.65 19.07 8.06
N GLU A 220 5.11 20.06 7.36
CA GLU A 220 4.01 20.88 7.85
C GLU A 220 2.71 20.09 7.81
N PHE A 221 1.92 20.11 8.89
CA PHE A 221 0.56 19.62 8.88
C PHE A 221 -0.39 20.51 9.67
N THR A 222 -1.67 20.40 9.36
CA THR A 222 -2.76 21.00 10.13
C THR A 222 -3.88 20.00 10.35
N GLU A 223 -4.66 20.16 11.42
CA GLU A 223 -5.81 19.30 11.75
C GLU A 223 -7.10 20.08 11.56
N HIS A 224 -8.12 19.43 10.99
CA HIS A 224 -9.42 20.00 10.68
C HIS A 224 -10.53 18.99 10.97
N GLU A 225 -11.72 19.47 11.29
CA GLU A 225 -12.92 18.64 11.42
C GLU A 225 -13.77 18.68 10.14
N ASN A 226 -13.68 19.78 9.36
CA ASN A 226 -14.45 19.95 8.15
C ASN A 226 -13.58 19.88 6.90
N LEU A 227 -13.96 19.06 5.93
CA LEU A 227 -13.26 18.95 4.67
C LEU A 227 -13.27 20.26 3.85
N SER A 228 -14.35 21.04 3.94
CA SER A 228 -14.50 22.32 3.23
C SER A 228 -13.38 23.32 3.53
N ASP A 229 -12.76 23.22 4.70
CA ASP A 229 -11.71 24.16 5.13
C ASP A 229 -10.43 24.02 4.30
N VAL A 230 -10.18 22.82 3.75
CA VAL A 230 -8.93 22.48 3.06
C VAL A 230 -9.12 21.95 1.63
N LEU A 231 -10.34 21.63 1.20
CA LEU A 231 -10.59 20.98 -0.08
C LEU A 231 -10.14 21.81 -1.29
N LYS A 232 -10.25 23.14 -1.20
CA LYS A 232 -9.83 24.06 -2.28
C LYS A 232 -8.33 24.05 -2.56
N GLU A 233 -7.51 23.73 -1.55
CA GLU A 233 -6.05 23.67 -1.70
C GLU A 233 -5.55 22.25 -2.00
N ALA A 234 -6.40 21.23 -1.85
CA ALA A 234 -6.02 19.84 -1.99
C ALA A 234 -5.58 19.48 -3.43
N ASP A 235 -4.44 18.84 -3.56
CA ASP A 235 -3.98 18.17 -4.79
C ASP A 235 -4.33 16.67 -4.74
N VAL A 236 -4.32 16.10 -3.54
CA VAL A 236 -4.70 14.70 -3.29
C VAL A 236 -5.69 14.65 -2.14
N LEU A 237 -6.84 14.03 -2.36
CA LEU A 237 -7.81 13.68 -1.33
C LEU A 237 -7.77 12.16 -1.12
N TYR A 238 -7.13 11.73 -0.03
CA TYR A 238 -7.07 10.32 0.36
C TYR A 238 -8.14 10.04 1.41
N VAL A 239 -9.18 9.33 1.03
CA VAL A 239 -10.34 9.03 1.86
C VAL A 239 -10.20 7.66 2.49
N THR A 240 -10.53 7.53 3.78
CA THR A 240 -10.63 6.24 4.46
C THR A 240 -12.01 6.05 5.06
N ARG A 241 -12.48 4.81 5.09
CA ARG A 241 -13.72 4.46 5.78
C ARG A 241 -13.56 4.50 7.29
N VAL A 242 -14.64 4.77 8.00
CA VAL A 242 -14.71 4.53 9.44
C VAL A 242 -14.81 3.02 9.69
N GLN A 243 -13.88 2.46 10.46
CA GLN A 243 -13.74 1.02 10.67
C GLN A 243 -14.63 0.54 11.82
N LYS A 244 -15.89 0.12 11.53
CA LYS A 244 -16.85 -0.37 12.55
C LYS A 244 -16.24 -1.42 13.49
N GLU A 245 -15.42 -2.31 12.96
CA GLU A 245 -14.75 -3.39 13.67
C GLU A 245 -13.71 -2.94 14.71
N ARG A 246 -13.43 -1.64 14.79
CA ARG A 246 -12.50 -1.02 15.77
C ARG A 246 -13.17 -0.32 16.93
N PHE A 247 -14.50 -0.24 16.91
CA PHE A 247 -15.26 0.38 18.00
C PHE A 247 -15.69 -0.68 19.02
N GLU A 248 -15.56 -0.35 20.29
CA GLU A 248 -15.99 -1.23 21.40
C GLU A 248 -17.51 -1.33 21.49
N ASN A 249 -18.20 -0.25 21.10
CA ASN A 249 -19.66 -0.20 21.07
C ASN A 249 -20.20 0.42 19.78
N GLU A 250 -21.43 0.09 19.43
CA GLU A 250 -22.07 0.57 18.19
C GLU A 250 -22.47 2.04 18.27
N GLU A 251 -22.74 2.57 19.46
CA GLU A 251 -23.17 3.97 19.64
C GLU A 251 -22.06 4.94 19.21
N ASP A 252 -20.80 4.70 19.58
CA ASP A 252 -19.68 5.55 19.19
C ASP A 252 -19.39 5.48 17.69
N TYR A 253 -19.57 4.30 17.07
CA TYR A 253 -19.51 4.18 15.61
C TYR A 253 -20.61 5.01 14.94
N LEU A 254 -21.85 4.95 15.43
CA LEU A 254 -22.98 5.68 14.84
C LEU A 254 -22.81 7.20 14.91
N LYS A 255 -22.13 7.74 15.92
CA LYS A 255 -21.82 9.17 16.05
C LYS A 255 -20.93 9.70 14.93
N VAL A 256 -20.07 8.84 14.36
CA VAL A 256 -19.08 9.22 13.33
C VAL A 256 -19.39 8.61 11.96
N LYS A 257 -20.33 7.68 11.90
CA LYS A 257 -20.78 7.10 10.63
C LYS A 257 -21.41 8.20 9.75
N GLY A 258 -20.95 8.32 8.51
CA GLY A 258 -21.48 9.29 7.56
C GLY A 258 -21.06 10.73 7.82
N THR A 259 -20.05 10.97 8.69
CA THR A 259 -19.50 12.33 8.89
C THR A 259 -18.95 12.92 7.60
N PHE A 260 -18.39 12.07 6.73
CA PHE A 260 -17.88 12.50 5.44
C PHE A 260 -18.68 11.83 4.32
N ASP A 261 -19.14 12.68 3.42
CA ASP A 261 -19.98 12.34 2.28
C ASP A 261 -19.35 12.98 1.03
N ILE A 262 -18.57 12.19 0.30
CA ILE A 262 -17.90 12.63 -0.90
C ILE A 262 -18.79 12.33 -2.10
N ASN A 263 -19.38 13.38 -2.65
CA ASN A 263 -20.25 13.37 -3.82
C ASN A 263 -19.89 14.50 -4.78
N LYS A 264 -20.52 14.57 -5.95
CA LYS A 264 -20.25 15.62 -6.95
C LYS A 264 -20.42 17.05 -6.41
N ALA A 265 -21.39 17.28 -5.52
CA ALA A 265 -21.61 18.60 -4.93
C ALA A 265 -20.46 18.99 -4.00
N THR A 266 -20.02 18.07 -3.13
CA THR A 266 -18.84 18.26 -2.26
C THR A 266 -17.61 18.60 -3.10
N LEU A 267 -17.41 17.92 -4.23
CA LEU A 267 -16.24 18.09 -5.10
C LEU A 267 -16.28 19.33 -6.00
N SER A 268 -17.37 20.09 -5.99
CA SER A 268 -17.55 21.26 -6.87
C SER A 268 -16.56 22.39 -6.58
N ILE A 269 -16.03 22.48 -5.36
CA ILE A 269 -15.07 23.51 -4.94
C ILE A 269 -13.60 23.05 -5.03
N ALA A 270 -13.37 21.78 -5.33
CA ALA A 270 -12.04 21.21 -5.41
C ALA A 270 -11.34 21.59 -6.73
N LYS A 271 -10.00 21.50 -6.75
CA LYS A 271 -9.22 21.73 -7.96
C LYS A 271 -9.61 20.73 -9.06
N GLU A 272 -9.53 21.15 -10.32
CA GLU A 272 -9.82 20.32 -11.48
C GLU A 272 -8.84 19.15 -11.63
N ASN A 273 -7.58 19.36 -11.23
CA ASN A 273 -6.50 18.36 -11.29
C ASN A 273 -6.29 17.62 -9.97
N MET A 274 -7.13 17.80 -8.94
CA MET A 274 -7.07 17.01 -7.72
C MET A 274 -7.36 15.55 -8.03
N ILE A 275 -6.72 14.62 -7.31
CA ILE A 275 -7.09 13.20 -7.37
C ILE A 275 -7.76 12.73 -6.09
N ILE A 276 -8.68 11.77 -6.24
CA ILE A 276 -9.41 11.15 -5.13
C ILE A 276 -8.96 9.70 -5.01
N MET A 277 -8.41 9.35 -3.88
CA MET A 277 -7.87 8.02 -3.57
C MET A 277 -8.64 7.34 -2.43
N HIS A 278 -8.67 6.02 -2.43
CA HIS A 278 -9.28 5.23 -1.38
C HIS A 278 -8.68 3.80 -1.36
N PRO A 279 -8.24 3.25 -0.22
CA PRO A 279 -7.62 1.92 -0.18
C PRO A 279 -8.61 0.78 -0.37
N LEU A 280 -9.91 1.08 -0.45
CA LEU A 280 -11.03 0.15 -0.55
C LEU A 280 -11.08 -0.95 0.57
N PRO A 281 -12.26 -1.48 0.91
CA PRO A 281 -13.57 -1.17 0.31
C PRO A 281 -14.13 0.15 0.80
N ARG A 282 -14.83 0.89 -0.06
CA ARG A 282 -15.70 1.99 0.37
C ARG A 282 -17.03 1.42 0.86
N VAL A 283 -17.65 2.09 1.85
CA VAL A 283 -18.92 1.66 2.47
C VAL A 283 -19.84 2.90 2.67
N GLY A 284 -19.93 3.75 1.63
CA GLY A 284 -20.80 4.91 1.59
C GLY A 284 -20.13 6.26 1.79
N GLU A 285 -18.85 6.33 2.18
CA GLU A 285 -18.09 7.59 2.33
C GLU A 285 -17.74 8.27 1.01
N ILE A 286 -17.76 7.54 -0.11
CA ILE A 286 -17.69 8.06 -1.47
C ILE A 286 -18.90 7.53 -2.24
N HIS A 287 -19.73 8.43 -2.75
CA HIS A 287 -20.89 8.08 -3.57
C HIS A 287 -20.49 7.51 -4.92
N GLU A 288 -21.38 6.68 -5.49
CA GLU A 288 -21.17 6.06 -6.80
C GLU A 288 -21.16 7.10 -7.95
N ASP A 289 -21.80 8.25 -7.76
CA ASP A 289 -21.78 9.33 -8.74
C ASP A 289 -20.39 9.91 -9.00
N VAL A 290 -19.46 9.74 -8.05
CA VAL A 290 -18.05 10.13 -8.19
C VAL A 290 -17.28 9.21 -9.12
N ASP A 291 -17.75 7.98 -9.36
CA ASP A 291 -17.04 7.00 -10.20
C ASP A 291 -16.81 7.49 -11.64
N SER A 292 -17.68 8.36 -12.15
CA SER A 292 -17.56 8.97 -13.47
C SER A 292 -16.70 10.24 -13.50
N ASP A 293 -16.26 10.74 -12.34
CA ASP A 293 -15.38 11.90 -12.26
C ASP A 293 -13.94 11.50 -12.65
N PRO A 294 -13.28 12.21 -13.58
CA PRO A 294 -11.91 11.88 -13.98
C PRO A 294 -10.91 11.95 -12.82
N ARG A 295 -11.22 12.71 -11.78
CA ARG A 295 -10.41 12.80 -10.56
C ARG A 295 -10.48 11.54 -9.68
N ALA A 296 -11.48 10.65 -9.87
CA ALA A 296 -11.62 9.40 -9.16
C ALA A 296 -10.49 8.43 -9.53
N ALA A 297 -9.45 8.38 -8.72
CA ALA A 297 -8.26 7.56 -8.96
C ALA A 297 -8.28 6.21 -8.24
N TYR A 298 -9.24 5.93 -7.36
CA TYR A 298 -9.21 4.75 -6.47
C TYR A 298 -9.25 3.40 -7.19
N PHE A 299 -9.81 3.28 -8.39
CA PHE A 299 -9.70 2.04 -9.18
C PHE A 299 -8.37 1.96 -9.93
N ARG A 300 -7.85 3.08 -10.44
CA ARG A 300 -6.48 3.15 -11.00
C ARG A 300 -5.42 2.85 -9.92
N GLN A 301 -5.68 3.28 -8.66
CA GLN A 301 -4.87 2.94 -7.48
C GLN A 301 -4.80 1.42 -7.26
N MET A 302 -5.90 0.68 -7.44
CA MET A 302 -5.89 -0.79 -7.33
C MET A 302 -5.06 -1.44 -8.44
N GLU A 303 -5.17 -0.95 -9.66
CA GLU A 303 -4.36 -1.41 -10.79
C GLU A 303 -2.88 -1.10 -10.59
N ASN A 304 -2.55 0.12 -10.16
CA ASN A 304 -1.21 0.53 -9.78
C ASN A 304 -0.63 -0.37 -8.68
N GLY A 305 -1.47 -0.83 -7.75
CA GLY A 305 -1.09 -1.79 -6.73
C GLY A 305 -0.56 -3.11 -7.29
N MET A 306 -1.13 -3.60 -8.39
CA MET A 306 -0.61 -4.79 -9.07
C MET A 306 0.78 -4.50 -9.67
N TYR A 307 0.96 -3.37 -10.36
CA TYR A 307 2.26 -3.01 -10.96
C TYR A 307 3.36 -2.80 -9.93
N VAL A 308 3.05 -2.15 -8.80
CA VAL A 308 4.00 -2.01 -7.68
C VAL A 308 4.38 -3.39 -7.12
N ARG A 309 3.43 -4.30 -6.93
CA ARG A 309 3.70 -5.66 -6.46
C ARG A 309 4.52 -6.47 -7.45
N MET A 310 4.30 -6.31 -8.77
CA MET A 310 5.19 -6.86 -9.81
C MET A 310 6.62 -6.37 -9.63
N SER A 311 6.80 -5.06 -9.43
CA SER A 311 8.12 -4.46 -9.23
C SER A 311 8.80 -4.99 -7.97
N LEU A 312 8.10 -5.05 -6.85
CA LEU A 312 8.65 -5.57 -5.59
C LEU A 312 9.09 -7.03 -5.72
N LEU A 313 8.26 -7.89 -6.34
CA LEU A 313 8.61 -9.29 -6.59
C LEU A 313 9.85 -9.42 -7.49
N ALA A 314 9.89 -8.64 -8.56
CA ALA A 314 11.02 -8.65 -9.50
C ALA A 314 12.30 -8.10 -8.86
N LEU A 315 12.22 -7.00 -8.14
CA LEU A 315 13.36 -6.38 -7.45
C LEU A 315 13.93 -7.30 -6.37
N CYS A 316 13.08 -7.91 -5.53
CA CYS A 316 13.55 -8.83 -4.49
C CYS A 316 14.19 -10.11 -5.06
N LEU A 317 13.74 -10.58 -6.24
CA LEU A 317 14.25 -11.83 -6.84
C LEU A 317 15.36 -11.62 -7.88
N LYS A 318 15.43 -10.46 -8.54
CA LYS A 318 16.33 -10.17 -9.67
C LYS A 318 17.11 -8.87 -9.54
N GLY A 319 16.77 -8.01 -8.57
CA GLY A 319 17.42 -6.73 -8.37
C GLY A 319 18.91 -6.85 -8.06
N ARG A 320 19.58 -5.71 -7.97
CA ARG A 320 20.99 -5.61 -7.56
C ARG A 320 21.19 -6.21 -6.17
N GLY A 321 22.19 -7.06 -6.02
CA GLY A 321 22.61 -7.68 -4.75
C GLY A 321 23.92 -7.11 -4.21
N ASP A 322 24.44 -7.74 -3.15
CA ASP A 322 25.84 -7.65 -2.78
C ASP A 322 26.63 -8.54 -3.75
N ASP A 323 27.54 -7.96 -4.51
CA ASP A 323 28.52 -8.67 -5.33
C ASP A 323 29.64 -9.18 -4.43
#